data_c6d8ca0684d0d524ba086f13bb04372a
#
_entry.id   c6d8ca0684d0d524ba086f13bb04372a
#
_cell.length_a   1.000
_cell.length_b   1.000
_cell.length_c   1.000
_cell.angle_alpha   90.00
_cell.angle_beta   90.00
_cell.angle_gamma   90.00
#
_symmetry.space_group_name_H-M   'P 1'
#
loop_
_entity.id
_entity.type
_entity.pdbx_description
1 polymer ?
#
loop_
_entity_poly.entity_id
_entity_poly.type
_entity_poly.pdbx_seq_one_letter_code
_entity_poly.pdbx_strand_id
1 'polypeptide(L)'
;MSTPDPLTVTRVKEAVAARTNGALLSATLPHADTLQFTIEKTAMRAVVEGLVNELQARFMISVGTDKRPVTGDFAIVHLFSLDREHLYVLLESPVSEKDLRIESITEVVTGANWAEREFRDAIGVHPEGHPDPRRLLLADDWPEDTYPLRRDFPYNYRPPRAENVRPQMREPPSGASVMPMGPFFPVLEEPAYWRMFVEGETIVGCDTRLFYNHRGIEKLGDSVLTYNEIPFLAERICGICGFIHSTCYCQAVEKAAGIEAPRRARYIRTIMLELERIHSHLLWLGIAGHIIGFDTVLMQTWRIREPVMWLCEEISGNRKAYGMNTIGGLRRDLPDQIKPKLLETLAEVEREATAVRNAIIGDTTLHARTRGVGVLTNEWAKKICVVGPPARASGVAIDARIDHPYAAYDEIRPQIATQEAGDTWARVLVRVAELLDSIRLVREALAAIPGGPICAEIKEEIPPGRVGVSVVEAPRGEALHFVQTGGDNRPYRWRVRAPTYPNLQAMPAMVANANIADVPITLGSLDPCFSCTERLETLDKRTGEVRVYSHAEILEISRRRARSGGAR
;
A
#
# COMPACT_ATOMS: atom_id res chain seq x y z
N MET A 1 -8.50 20.27 10.41
CA MET A 1 -8.37 19.85 8.98
C MET A 1 -8.52 21.08 8.11
N SER A 2 -7.59 21.32 7.18
CA SER A 2 -7.72 22.40 6.19
C SER A 2 -8.87 22.07 5.25
N THR A 3 -9.89 22.92 5.22
CA THR A 3 -10.96 22.81 4.21
C THR A 3 -10.41 23.27 2.86
N PRO A 4 -10.65 22.55 1.77
CA PRO A 4 -10.28 23.00 0.42
C PRO A 4 -10.87 24.36 0.10
N ASP A 5 -10.14 25.17 -0.65
CA ASP A 5 -10.65 26.45 -1.13
C ASP A 5 -11.93 26.21 -1.97
N PRO A 6 -13.04 26.92 -1.68
CA PRO A 6 -14.28 26.85 -2.47
C PRO A 6 -14.06 27.07 -3.98
N LEU A 7 -13.09 27.90 -4.37
CA LEU A 7 -12.72 28.10 -5.77
C LEU A 7 -12.16 26.84 -6.41
N THR A 8 -11.36 26.07 -5.67
CA THR A 8 -10.85 24.77 -6.14
C THR A 8 -11.98 23.78 -6.35
N VAL A 9 -12.92 23.67 -5.41
CA VAL A 9 -14.11 22.84 -5.52
C VAL A 9 -14.92 23.18 -6.78
N THR A 10 -15.12 24.48 -7.04
CA THR A 10 -15.84 24.97 -8.23
C THR A 10 -15.09 24.61 -9.50
N ARG A 11 -13.78 24.88 -9.57
CA ARG A 11 -12.91 24.54 -10.72
C ARG A 11 -12.98 23.05 -11.08
N VAL A 12 -12.92 22.16 -10.07
CA VAL A 12 -13.01 20.71 -10.28
C VAL A 12 -14.39 20.32 -10.82
N LYS A 13 -15.47 20.89 -10.28
CA LYS A 13 -16.84 20.63 -10.77
C LYS A 13 -17.01 21.07 -12.22
N GLU A 14 -16.51 22.23 -12.58
CA GLU A 14 -16.58 22.76 -13.95
C GLU A 14 -15.75 21.89 -14.92
N ALA A 15 -14.53 21.50 -14.53
CA ALA A 15 -13.67 20.65 -15.35
C ALA A 15 -14.30 19.27 -15.61
N VAL A 16 -14.95 18.66 -14.62
CA VAL A 16 -15.66 17.40 -14.77
C VAL A 16 -16.90 17.59 -15.65
N ALA A 17 -17.74 18.61 -15.38
CA ALA A 17 -18.96 18.86 -16.14
C ALA A 17 -18.69 19.13 -17.63
N ALA A 18 -17.63 19.90 -17.95
CA ALA A 18 -17.25 20.21 -19.33
C ALA A 18 -16.90 18.97 -20.17
N ARG A 19 -16.46 17.86 -19.53
CA ARG A 19 -16.03 16.64 -20.22
C ARG A 19 -17.06 15.53 -20.24
N THR A 20 -18.11 15.65 -19.46
CA THR A 20 -19.16 14.63 -19.41
C THR A 20 -20.13 14.71 -20.58
N ASN A 21 -20.20 15.83 -21.31
CA ASN A 21 -21.14 16.05 -22.43
C ASN A 21 -22.59 15.63 -22.09
N GLY A 22 -23.04 15.93 -20.87
CA GLY A 22 -24.36 15.54 -20.40
C GLY A 22 -24.43 14.17 -19.72
N ALA A 23 -23.34 13.42 -19.65
CA ALA A 23 -23.25 12.12 -18.98
C ALA A 23 -22.97 12.22 -17.44
N LEU A 24 -23.05 13.41 -16.85
CA LEU A 24 -22.98 13.62 -15.41
C LEU A 24 -24.32 13.26 -14.77
N LEU A 25 -24.33 12.21 -13.93
CA LEU A 25 -25.53 11.74 -13.23
C LEU A 25 -25.70 12.44 -11.87
N SER A 26 -24.63 12.65 -11.13
CA SER A 26 -24.65 13.38 -9.87
C SER A 26 -23.29 13.98 -9.49
N ALA A 27 -23.31 15.01 -8.66
CA ALA A 27 -22.13 15.60 -8.03
C ALA A 27 -22.45 15.93 -6.56
N THR A 28 -21.70 15.34 -5.63
CA THR A 28 -21.91 15.50 -4.18
C THR A 28 -20.63 15.87 -3.48
N LEU A 29 -20.73 16.39 -2.27
CA LEU A 29 -19.62 16.70 -1.36
C LEU A 29 -19.86 15.93 -0.05
N PRO A 30 -19.59 14.61 0.00
CA PRO A 30 -19.85 13.81 1.19
C PRO A 30 -19.06 14.28 2.41
N HIS A 31 -17.88 14.84 2.20
CA HIS A 31 -17.04 15.46 3.24
C HIS A 31 -16.42 16.75 2.70
N ALA A 32 -15.98 17.62 3.59
CA ALA A 32 -15.38 18.90 3.21
C ALA A 32 -14.21 18.77 2.23
N ASP A 33 -13.44 17.68 2.33
CA ASP A 33 -12.26 17.35 1.52
C ASP A 33 -12.52 16.29 0.44
N THR A 34 -13.77 15.95 0.13
CA THR A 34 -14.08 14.84 -0.76
C THR A 34 -15.21 15.21 -1.74
N LEU A 35 -14.89 15.30 -3.02
CA LEU A 35 -15.86 15.42 -4.11
C LEU A 35 -16.16 14.05 -4.69
N GLN A 36 -17.43 13.74 -4.88
CA GLN A 36 -17.87 12.51 -5.54
C GLN A 36 -18.77 12.85 -6.74
N PHE A 37 -18.43 12.31 -7.90
CA PHE A 37 -19.19 12.40 -9.13
C PHE A 37 -19.66 11.01 -9.54
N THR A 38 -20.93 10.88 -9.91
CA THR A 38 -21.42 9.71 -10.61
C THR A 38 -21.58 10.08 -12.08
N ILE A 39 -20.92 9.35 -12.97
CA ILE A 39 -20.86 9.62 -14.41
C ILE A 39 -21.13 8.34 -15.20
N GLU A 40 -21.71 8.48 -16.38
CA GLU A 40 -21.85 7.37 -17.32
C GLU A 40 -20.45 6.81 -17.69
N LYS A 41 -20.34 5.48 -17.81
CA LYS A 41 -19.07 4.80 -18.11
C LYS A 41 -18.40 5.29 -19.41
N THR A 42 -19.19 5.76 -20.38
CA THR A 42 -18.72 6.28 -21.67
C THR A 42 -17.97 7.61 -21.59
N ALA A 43 -18.13 8.37 -20.50
CA ALA A 43 -17.42 9.64 -20.29
C ALA A 43 -16.20 9.47 -19.35
N MET A 44 -16.00 8.30 -18.76
CA MET A 44 -15.00 8.09 -17.70
C MET A 44 -13.59 8.48 -18.17
N ARG A 45 -13.15 7.99 -19.31
CA ARG A 45 -11.80 8.25 -19.83
C ARG A 45 -11.57 9.75 -20.09
N ALA A 46 -12.52 10.43 -20.73
CA ALA A 46 -12.40 11.86 -21.03
C ALA A 46 -12.32 12.71 -19.74
N VAL A 47 -13.08 12.35 -18.72
CA VAL A 47 -13.03 13.01 -17.41
C VAL A 47 -11.68 12.78 -16.73
N VAL A 48 -11.17 11.54 -16.74
CA VAL A 48 -9.86 11.19 -16.18
C VAL A 48 -8.74 11.94 -16.90
N GLU A 49 -8.77 12.04 -18.23
CA GLU A 49 -7.81 12.83 -19.01
C GLU A 49 -7.79 14.30 -18.56
N GLY A 50 -8.95 14.88 -18.29
CA GLY A 50 -9.04 16.23 -17.76
C GLY A 50 -8.47 16.38 -16.35
N LEU A 51 -8.82 15.49 -15.45
CA LEU A 51 -8.28 15.53 -14.08
C LEU A 51 -6.76 15.43 -14.06
N VAL A 52 -6.19 14.51 -14.84
CA VAL A 52 -4.75 14.27 -14.86
C VAL A 52 -3.99 15.38 -15.59
N ASN A 53 -4.41 15.74 -16.81
CA ASN A 53 -3.64 16.64 -17.65
C ASN A 53 -3.83 18.13 -17.28
N GLU A 54 -5.02 18.54 -16.83
CA GLU A 54 -5.31 19.95 -16.56
C GLU A 54 -5.25 20.31 -15.08
N LEU A 55 -5.74 19.40 -14.21
CA LEU A 55 -5.74 19.61 -12.76
C LEU A 55 -4.55 18.95 -12.06
N GLN A 56 -3.73 18.19 -12.79
CA GLN A 56 -2.59 17.46 -12.25
C GLN A 56 -2.98 16.53 -11.08
N ALA A 57 -4.19 15.98 -11.14
CA ALA A 57 -4.69 15.07 -10.12
C ALA A 57 -3.90 13.75 -10.16
N ARG A 58 -3.45 13.30 -9.00
CA ARG A 58 -2.74 12.03 -8.83
C ARG A 58 -3.74 10.90 -8.67
N PHE A 59 -3.62 9.85 -9.47
CA PHE A 59 -4.40 8.64 -9.29
C PHE A 59 -3.96 7.90 -8.01
N MET A 60 -4.93 7.42 -7.24
CA MET A 60 -4.70 6.71 -6.00
C MET A 60 -5.06 5.24 -6.08
N ILE A 61 -6.28 4.90 -6.53
CA ILE A 61 -6.77 3.52 -6.66
C ILE A 61 -8.05 3.45 -7.49
N SER A 62 -8.35 2.25 -8.01
CA SER A 62 -9.70 1.90 -8.48
C SER A 62 -10.35 0.90 -7.52
N VAL A 63 -11.65 1.06 -7.29
CA VAL A 63 -12.45 0.23 -6.40
C VAL A 63 -13.62 -0.35 -7.17
N GLY A 64 -13.64 -1.67 -7.34
CA GLY A 64 -14.80 -2.39 -7.84
C GLY A 64 -15.73 -2.76 -6.68
N THR A 65 -17.03 -2.51 -6.84
CA THR A 65 -18.06 -2.81 -5.84
C THR A 65 -19.26 -3.47 -6.49
N ASP A 66 -19.73 -4.57 -5.93
CA ASP A 66 -20.98 -5.20 -6.31
C ASP A 66 -22.15 -4.49 -5.62
N LYS A 67 -22.81 -3.57 -6.33
CA LYS A 67 -23.98 -2.83 -5.85
C LYS A 67 -25.30 -3.43 -6.36
N ARG A 68 -25.30 -4.61 -6.99
CA ARG A 68 -26.52 -5.26 -7.50
C ARG A 68 -27.64 -5.38 -6.45
N PRO A 69 -27.36 -5.73 -5.18
CA PRO A 69 -28.43 -5.78 -4.15
C PRO A 69 -29.04 -4.42 -3.81
N VAL A 70 -28.39 -3.29 -4.16
CA VAL A 70 -28.83 -1.93 -3.80
C VAL A 70 -29.36 -1.16 -5.00
N THR A 71 -28.63 -1.19 -6.12
CA THR A 71 -28.94 -0.40 -7.33
C THR A 71 -29.21 -1.24 -8.56
N GLY A 72 -28.99 -2.55 -8.52
CA GLY A 72 -29.10 -3.46 -9.67
C GLY A 72 -27.84 -3.56 -10.53
N ASP A 73 -26.81 -2.74 -10.27
CA ASP A 73 -25.60 -2.64 -11.08
C ASP A 73 -24.33 -2.90 -10.24
N PHE A 74 -23.21 -3.09 -10.93
CA PHE A 74 -21.87 -2.93 -10.32
C PHE A 74 -21.49 -1.45 -10.34
N ALA A 75 -20.49 -1.09 -9.56
CA ALA A 75 -19.88 0.25 -9.59
C ALA A 75 -18.36 0.16 -9.64
N ILE A 76 -17.76 0.98 -10.49
CA ILE A 76 -16.32 1.25 -10.49
C ILE A 76 -16.09 2.67 -10.01
N VAL A 77 -15.25 2.82 -8.98
CA VAL A 77 -14.84 4.13 -8.46
C VAL A 77 -13.36 4.31 -8.73
N HIS A 78 -12.99 5.36 -9.45
CA HIS A 78 -11.61 5.80 -9.57
C HIS A 78 -11.39 6.96 -8.59
N LEU A 79 -10.39 6.82 -7.73
CA LEU A 79 -10.04 7.80 -6.71
C LEU A 79 -8.79 8.55 -7.12
N PHE A 80 -8.87 9.88 -7.06
CA PHE A 80 -7.78 10.81 -7.32
C PHE A 80 -7.56 11.75 -6.14
N SER A 81 -6.35 12.30 -6.03
CA SER A 81 -5.98 13.34 -5.09
C SER A 81 -5.49 14.59 -5.82
N LEU A 82 -5.96 15.73 -5.40
CA LEU A 82 -5.34 17.03 -5.61
C LEU A 82 -4.55 17.33 -4.34
N ASP A 83 -3.31 16.83 -4.29
CA ASP A 83 -2.49 16.78 -3.08
C ASP A 83 -2.30 18.17 -2.44
N ARG A 84 -1.98 19.20 -3.26
CA ARG A 84 -1.76 20.57 -2.79
C ARG A 84 -3.01 21.26 -2.26
N GLU A 85 -4.16 20.84 -2.77
CA GLU A 85 -5.48 21.38 -2.40
C GLU A 85 -6.17 20.58 -1.30
N HIS A 86 -5.52 19.50 -0.81
CA HIS A 86 -6.05 18.61 0.23
C HIS A 86 -7.44 18.03 -0.14
N LEU A 87 -7.65 17.69 -1.42
CA LEU A 87 -8.96 17.32 -1.96
C LEU A 87 -8.93 15.94 -2.63
N TYR A 88 -9.83 15.05 -2.23
CA TYR A 88 -10.12 13.81 -2.92
C TYR A 88 -11.20 13.99 -3.98
N VAL A 89 -11.02 13.35 -5.12
CA VAL A 89 -12.00 13.29 -6.20
C VAL A 89 -12.33 11.84 -6.49
N LEU A 90 -13.58 11.45 -6.28
CA LEU A 90 -14.12 10.13 -6.57
C LEU A 90 -14.95 10.21 -7.84
N LEU A 91 -14.60 9.40 -8.84
CA LEU A 91 -15.38 9.22 -10.06
C LEU A 91 -16.02 7.83 -10.03
N GLU A 92 -17.31 7.77 -9.83
CA GLU A 92 -18.08 6.52 -9.79
C GLU A 92 -18.83 6.33 -11.12
N SER A 93 -18.73 5.14 -11.72
CA SER A 93 -19.57 4.73 -12.84
C SER A 93 -20.38 3.49 -12.50
N PRO A 94 -21.71 3.51 -12.71
CA PRO A 94 -22.51 2.29 -12.70
C PRO A 94 -22.15 1.44 -13.92
N VAL A 95 -22.07 0.13 -13.73
CA VAL A 95 -21.80 -0.85 -14.79
C VAL A 95 -22.86 -1.93 -14.73
N SER A 96 -23.68 -2.01 -15.77
CA SER A 96 -24.79 -2.96 -15.84
C SER A 96 -24.30 -4.40 -15.88
N GLU A 97 -24.99 -5.30 -15.18
CA GLU A 97 -24.73 -6.75 -15.25
C GLU A 97 -24.87 -7.31 -16.69
N LYS A 98 -25.65 -6.65 -17.54
CA LYS A 98 -25.83 -7.02 -18.95
C LYS A 98 -24.65 -6.62 -19.85
N ASP A 99 -23.82 -5.68 -19.39
CA ASP A 99 -22.65 -5.20 -20.11
C ASP A 99 -21.53 -4.85 -19.13
N LEU A 100 -20.79 -5.88 -18.71
CA LEU A 100 -19.72 -5.82 -17.74
C LEU A 100 -18.42 -5.22 -18.30
N ARG A 101 -18.50 -4.14 -19.06
CA ARG A 101 -17.36 -3.48 -19.69
C ARG A 101 -17.30 -2.00 -19.29
N ILE A 102 -16.09 -1.52 -19.09
CA ILE A 102 -15.76 -0.11 -18.88
C ILE A 102 -14.48 0.21 -19.65
N GLU A 103 -14.35 1.39 -20.22
CA GLU A 103 -13.13 1.78 -20.91
C GLU A 103 -11.95 1.89 -19.93
N SER A 104 -10.79 1.35 -20.33
CA SER A 104 -9.57 1.39 -19.51
C SER A 104 -9.00 2.81 -19.43
N ILE A 105 -8.57 3.23 -18.24
CA ILE A 105 -7.85 4.48 -18.01
C ILE A 105 -6.33 4.27 -17.95
N THR A 106 -5.82 3.04 -18.11
CA THR A 106 -4.39 2.69 -17.96
C THR A 106 -3.50 3.43 -18.96
N GLU A 107 -3.97 3.72 -20.18
CA GLU A 107 -3.22 4.50 -21.15
C GLU A 107 -3.06 5.97 -20.75
N VAL A 108 -4.04 6.53 -20.03
CA VAL A 108 -3.98 7.89 -19.46
C VAL A 108 -3.12 7.89 -18.18
N VAL A 109 -3.34 6.89 -17.33
CA VAL A 109 -2.67 6.75 -16.02
C VAL A 109 -2.09 5.36 -15.89
N THR A 110 -0.79 5.20 -16.17
CA THR A 110 -0.12 3.89 -16.12
C THR A 110 -0.26 3.23 -14.73
N GLY A 111 -0.30 4.01 -13.66
CA GLY A 111 -0.51 3.51 -12.29
C GLY A 111 -1.85 2.79 -12.07
N ALA A 112 -2.84 2.95 -12.96
CA ALA A 112 -4.12 2.26 -12.89
C ALA A 112 -4.05 0.78 -13.33
N ASN A 113 -2.97 0.36 -14.00
CA ASN A 113 -2.82 -0.96 -14.61
C ASN A 113 -3.25 -2.11 -13.68
N TRP A 114 -2.66 -2.19 -12.51
CA TRP A 114 -2.97 -3.28 -11.59
C TRP A 114 -4.38 -3.16 -10.99
N ALA A 115 -4.81 -1.94 -10.70
CA ALA A 115 -6.13 -1.71 -10.11
C ALA A 115 -7.28 -2.12 -11.04
N GLU A 116 -7.11 -1.92 -12.34
CA GLU A 116 -8.09 -2.33 -13.35
C GLU A 116 -8.13 -3.86 -13.52
N ARG A 117 -6.98 -4.51 -13.55
CA ARG A 117 -6.89 -5.98 -13.57
C ARG A 117 -7.46 -6.60 -12.31
N GLU A 118 -7.25 -5.95 -11.16
CA GLU A 118 -7.75 -6.43 -9.88
C GLU A 118 -9.27 -6.37 -9.79
N PHE A 119 -9.93 -5.27 -10.16
CA PHE A 119 -11.40 -5.26 -10.12
C PHE A 119 -12.00 -6.22 -11.16
N ARG A 120 -11.33 -6.46 -12.29
CA ARG A 120 -11.73 -7.50 -13.23
C ARG A 120 -11.71 -8.88 -12.57
N ASP A 121 -10.59 -9.23 -11.93
CA ASP A 121 -10.45 -10.52 -11.24
C ASP A 121 -11.44 -10.63 -10.06
N ALA A 122 -11.73 -9.53 -9.36
CA ALA A 122 -12.52 -9.52 -8.14
C ALA A 122 -14.04 -9.55 -8.35
N ILE A 123 -14.55 -8.81 -9.34
CA ILE A 123 -16.00 -8.67 -9.59
C ILE A 123 -16.43 -8.95 -11.03
N GLY A 124 -15.49 -9.14 -11.99
CA GLY A 124 -15.77 -9.50 -13.36
C GLY A 124 -16.12 -8.35 -14.30
N VAL A 125 -15.83 -7.11 -13.93
CA VAL A 125 -15.96 -5.96 -14.85
C VAL A 125 -14.67 -5.85 -15.67
N HIS A 126 -14.79 -5.85 -17.00
CA HIS A 126 -13.67 -5.86 -17.94
C HIS A 126 -13.25 -4.44 -18.35
N PRO A 127 -11.98 -4.04 -18.12
CA PRO A 127 -11.44 -2.79 -18.66
C PRO A 127 -11.10 -2.96 -20.15
N GLU A 128 -11.93 -2.41 -21.04
CA GLU A 128 -11.72 -2.47 -22.49
C GLU A 128 -10.51 -1.62 -22.91
N GLY A 129 -9.66 -2.17 -23.80
CA GLY A 129 -8.43 -1.50 -24.23
C GLY A 129 -7.29 -1.55 -23.21
N HIS A 130 -7.40 -2.37 -22.15
CA HIS A 130 -6.32 -2.51 -21.20
C HIS A 130 -5.09 -3.18 -21.84
N PRO A 131 -3.85 -2.63 -21.66
CA PRO A 131 -2.65 -3.12 -22.36
C PRO A 131 -2.16 -4.48 -21.89
N ASP A 132 -2.56 -4.95 -20.70
CA ASP A 132 -2.21 -6.25 -20.14
C ASP A 132 -3.45 -6.98 -19.61
N PRO A 133 -4.13 -7.80 -20.46
CA PRO A 133 -5.38 -8.46 -20.09
C PRO A 133 -5.19 -9.71 -19.21
N ARG A 134 -3.97 -10.03 -18.78
CA ARG A 134 -3.69 -11.21 -17.95
C ARG A 134 -4.27 -11.04 -16.55
N ARG A 135 -4.58 -12.16 -15.88
CA ARG A 135 -4.95 -12.16 -14.45
C ARG A 135 -3.84 -11.57 -13.61
N LEU A 136 -4.21 -10.85 -12.56
CA LEU A 136 -3.29 -10.26 -11.61
C LEU A 136 -3.40 -10.93 -10.24
N LEU A 137 -4.60 -10.91 -9.68
CA LEU A 137 -4.88 -11.27 -8.30
C LEU A 137 -5.20 -12.76 -8.13
N LEU A 138 -6.06 -13.31 -8.99
CA LEU A 138 -6.54 -14.68 -8.88
C LEU A 138 -5.56 -15.70 -9.48
N ALA A 139 -5.44 -16.92 -8.91
CA ALA A 139 -4.60 -18.00 -9.44
C ALA A 139 -4.98 -18.31 -10.90
N ASP A 140 -4.02 -18.77 -11.70
CA ASP A 140 -4.32 -19.10 -13.10
C ASP A 140 -5.36 -20.21 -13.19
N ASP A 141 -5.35 -21.17 -12.26
CA ASP A 141 -6.31 -22.26 -12.12
C ASP A 141 -7.63 -21.90 -11.42
N TRP A 142 -7.85 -20.62 -11.10
CA TRP A 142 -9.15 -20.15 -10.60
C TRP A 142 -10.19 -20.17 -11.74
N PRO A 143 -11.43 -20.67 -11.52
CA PRO A 143 -12.45 -20.73 -12.56
C PRO A 143 -12.75 -19.35 -13.17
N GLU A 144 -12.99 -19.31 -14.49
CA GLU A 144 -13.12 -18.04 -15.22
C GLU A 144 -14.31 -17.20 -14.73
N ASP A 145 -15.48 -17.80 -14.54
CA ASP A 145 -16.71 -17.09 -14.18
C ASP A 145 -16.95 -16.97 -12.66
N THR A 146 -15.88 -17.04 -11.88
CA THR A 146 -15.97 -17.02 -10.43
C THR A 146 -15.25 -15.80 -9.85
N TYR A 147 -16.02 -14.89 -9.24
CA TYR A 147 -15.53 -13.58 -8.78
C TYR A 147 -15.70 -13.42 -7.27
N PRO A 148 -14.60 -13.43 -6.49
CA PRO A 148 -14.68 -13.58 -5.03
C PRO A 148 -15.25 -12.37 -4.28
N LEU A 149 -15.24 -11.17 -4.84
CA LEU A 149 -15.82 -9.99 -4.20
C LEU A 149 -17.27 -9.72 -4.60
N ARG A 150 -17.88 -10.56 -5.43
CA ARG A 150 -19.34 -10.49 -5.64
C ARG A 150 -20.08 -10.87 -4.37
N ARG A 151 -21.26 -10.28 -4.16
CA ARG A 151 -22.07 -10.51 -2.96
C ARG A 151 -22.62 -11.94 -2.86
N ASP A 152 -22.90 -12.56 -3.98
CA ASP A 152 -23.36 -13.94 -4.10
C ASP A 152 -22.24 -14.99 -3.92
N PHE A 153 -20.96 -14.58 -3.83
CA PHE A 153 -19.85 -15.48 -3.55
C PHE A 153 -19.67 -15.66 -2.03
N PRO A 154 -19.86 -16.89 -1.48
CA PRO A 154 -19.66 -17.13 -0.05
C PRO A 154 -18.18 -17.04 0.35
N TYR A 155 -17.87 -16.38 1.46
CA TYR A 155 -16.49 -16.17 1.94
C TYR A 155 -15.71 -17.47 2.22
N ASN A 156 -16.41 -18.55 2.55
CA ASN A 156 -15.85 -19.87 2.86
C ASN A 156 -15.95 -20.87 1.70
N TYR A 157 -16.43 -20.44 0.55
CA TYR A 157 -16.48 -21.30 -0.65
C TYR A 157 -15.10 -21.44 -1.27
N ARG A 158 -14.75 -22.68 -1.62
CA ARG A 158 -13.54 -23.02 -2.34
C ARG A 158 -13.94 -23.57 -3.70
N PRO A 159 -13.85 -22.77 -4.76
CA PRO A 159 -14.21 -23.24 -6.10
C PRO A 159 -13.25 -24.37 -6.54
N PRO A 160 -13.75 -25.33 -7.34
CA PRO A 160 -12.89 -26.35 -7.94
C PRO A 160 -11.86 -25.66 -8.83
N ARG A 161 -10.65 -26.20 -8.84
CA ARG A 161 -9.58 -25.67 -9.70
C ARG A 161 -9.82 -26.08 -11.15
N ALA A 162 -9.50 -25.18 -12.09
CA ALA A 162 -9.47 -25.51 -13.50
C ALA A 162 -8.28 -26.43 -13.78
N GLU A 163 -8.54 -27.53 -14.52
CA GLU A 163 -7.49 -28.48 -14.89
C GLU A 163 -6.74 -28.01 -16.14
N ASN A 164 -5.47 -28.41 -16.26
CA ASN A 164 -4.61 -28.17 -17.43
C ASN A 164 -4.39 -26.68 -17.79
N VAL A 165 -4.51 -25.78 -16.85
CA VAL A 165 -4.24 -24.35 -17.06
C VAL A 165 -2.73 -24.10 -16.94
N ARG A 166 -2.18 -23.35 -17.90
CA ARG A 166 -0.80 -22.85 -17.86
C ARG A 166 -0.78 -21.38 -17.50
N PRO A 167 0.16 -20.93 -16.64
CA PRO A 167 0.35 -19.52 -16.35
C PRO A 167 0.59 -18.70 -17.62
N GLN A 168 -0.14 -17.59 -17.76
CA GLN A 168 0.06 -16.65 -18.87
C GLN A 168 1.28 -15.79 -18.60
N MET A 169 2.42 -16.12 -19.18
CA MET A 169 3.68 -15.39 -19.07
C MET A 169 3.92 -14.58 -20.35
N ARG A 170 4.62 -13.44 -20.22
CA ARG A 170 5.11 -12.71 -21.38
C ARG A 170 6.23 -13.51 -22.06
N GLU A 171 6.22 -13.56 -23.37
CA GLU A 171 7.34 -14.09 -24.11
C GLU A 171 8.55 -13.15 -24.02
N PRO A 172 9.77 -13.69 -23.88
CA PRO A 172 10.97 -12.88 -23.90
C PRO A 172 11.15 -12.23 -25.28
N PRO A 173 11.79 -11.05 -25.38
CA PRO A 173 12.24 -10.50 -26.65
C PRO A 173 13.11 -11.49 -27.42
N SER A 174 13.11 -11.41 -28.76
CA SER A 174 13.95 -12.28 -29.59
C SER A 174 15.44 -12.14 -29.24
N GLY A 175 16.11 -13.26 -28.98
CA GLY A 175 17.52 -13.28 -28.57
C GLY A 175 17.76 -13.18 -27.06
N ALA A 176 16.78 -12.78 -26.27
CA ALA A 176 16.93 -12.69 -24.83
C ALA A 176 16.73 -14.05 -24.13
N SER A 177 17.54 -14.31 -23.13
CA SER A 177 17.40 -15.42 -22.20
C SER A 177 16.51 -15.06 -21.03
N VAL A 178 15.83 -16.04 -20.42
CA VAL A 178 15.03 -15.85 -19.22
C VAL A 178 15.82 -16.23 -17.99
N MET A 179 16.02 -15.30 -17.08
CA MET A 179 16.58 -15.56 -15.75
C MET A 179 15.48 -15.48 -14.70
N PRO A 180 15.03 -16.60 -14.13
CA PRO A 180 14.00 -16.61 -13.10
C PRO A 180 14.57 -16.25 -11.74
N MET A 181 13.86 -15.38 -10.99
CA MET A 181 14.17 -15.01 -9.60
C MET A 181 12.92 -15.24 -8.74
N GLY A 182 13.05 -16.01 -7.69
CA GLY A 182 11.92 -16.38 -6.83
C GLY A 182 11.26 -17.72 -7.26
N PRO A 183 10.03 -18.03 -6.79
CA PRO A 183 9.19 -17.20 -5.93
C PRO A 183 9.72 -17.02 -4.51
N PHE A 184 10.57 -17.91 -4.01
CA PHE A 184 11.23 -17.74 -2.71
C PHE A 184 12.56 -17.03 -2.91
N PHE A 185 12.51 -15.72 -2.83
CA PHE A 185 13.71 -14.91 -2.94
C PHE A 185 14.30 -14.68 -1.54
N PRO A 186 15.57 -15.12 -1.28
CA PRO A 186 16.11 -15.17 0.08
C PRO A 186 16.17 -13.81 0.79
N VAL A 187 16.28 -12.74 0.02
CA VAL A 187 16.46 -11.38 0.53
C VAL A 187 15.15 -10.74 0.98
N LEU A 188 14.01 -11.25 0.52
CA LEU A 188 12.72 -10.57 0.71
C LEU A 188 11.81 -11.29 1.70
N GLU A 189 12.22 -12.46 2.19
CA GLU A 189 11.50 -13.29 3.17
C GLU A 189 10.06 -13.68 2.78
N GLU A 190 9.52 -13.10 1.71
CA GLU A 190 8.16 -13.29 1.20
C GLU A 190 8.19 -13.64 -0.29
N PRO A 191 7.25 -14.45 -0.80
CA PRO A 191 7.30 -14.96 -2.16
C PRO A 191 6.95 -13.91 -3.23
N ALA A 192 7.83 -13.78 -4.22
CA ALA A 192 7.63 -13.01 -5.45
C ALA A 192 8.39 -13.64 -6.59
N TYR A 193 7.80 -13.73 -7.78
CA TYR A 193 8.41 -14.33 -8.94
C TYR A 193 8.65 -13.29 -10.03
N TRP A 194 9.90 -13.18 -10.46
CA TRP A 194 10.38 -12.27 -11.48
C TRP A 194 11.04 -13.05 -12.60
N ARG A 195 10.69 -12.74 -13.82
CA ARG A 195 11.36 -13.23 -15.02
C ARG A 195 12.12 -12.05 -15.63
N MET A 196 13.43 -12.02 -15.40
CA MET A 196 14.30 -11.05 -16.05
C MET A 196 14.65 -11.57 -17.45
N PHE A 197 14.41 -10.76 -18.46
CA PHE A 197 14.86 -11.02 -19.82
C PHE A 197 16.21 -10.40 -20.02
N VAL A 198 17.23 -11.20 -20.33
CA VAL A 198 18.63 -10.76 -20.32
C VAL A 198 19.33 -11.04 -21.64
N GLU A 199 20.14 -10.10 -22.10
CA GLU A 199 21.13 -10.24 -23.17
C GLU A 199 22.52 -10.11 -22.56
N GLY A 200 23.25 -11.21 -22.41
CA GLY A 200 24.44 -11.26 -21.56
C GLY A 200 24.11 -10.97 -20.11
N GLU A 201 24.64 -9.89 -19.55
CA GLU A 201 24.35 -9.43 -18.18
C GLU A 201 23.36 -8.25 -18.13
N THR A 202 22.94 -7.75 -19.30
CA THR A 202 22.05 -6.58 -19.40
C THR A 202 20.58 -7.01 -19.43
N ILE A 203 19.75 -6.35 -18.64
CA ILE A 203 18.30 -6.62 -18.60
C ILE A 203 17.62 -5.83 -19.72
N VAL A 204 16.94 -6.56 -20.63
CA VAL A 204 16.16 -5.98 -21.74
C VAL A 204 14.66 -6.00 -21.47
N GLY A 205 14.23 -6.59 -20.37
CA GLY A 205 12.82 -6.61 -19.96
C GLY A 205 12.59 -7.38 -18.68
N CYS A 206 11.37 -7.26 -18.17
CA CYS A 206 10.97 -7.92 -16.94
C CYS A 206 9.48 -8.30 -17.01
N ASP A 207 9.16 -9.50 -16.55
CA ASP A 207 7.79 -9.94 -16.29
C ASP A 207 7.65 -10.38 -14.84
N THR A 208 6.49 -10.17 -14.25
CA THR A 208 6.30 -10.36 -12.81
C THR A 208 5.05 -11.16 -12.49
N ARG A 209 5.18 -12.06 -11.51
CA ARG A 209 4.05 -12.74 -10.87
C ARG A 209 4.15 -12.52 -9.37
N LEU A 210 3.13 -11.87 -8.84
CA LEU A 210 3.04 -11.50 -7.43
C LEU A 210 1.75 -12.08 -6.85
N PHE A 211 1.35 -11.61 -5.67
CA PHE A 211 0.09 -11.99 -5.00
C PHE A 211 0.04 -13.46 -4.53
N TYR A 212 1.19 -14.05 -4.23
CA TYR A 212 1.30 -15.45 -3.78
C TYR A 212 0.71 -15.73 -2.40
N ASN A 213 0.58 -14.75 -1.54
CA ASN A 213 0.02 -14.87 -0.21
C ASN A 213 -1.39 -14.24 -0.07
N HIS A 214 -2.21 -14.07 -1.09
CA HIS A 214 -3.52 -13.41 -1.00
C HIS A 214 -4.44 -14.11 0.02
N ARG A 215 -4.93 -13.39 1.05
CA ARG A 215 -5.71 -13.96 2.18
C ARG A 215 -7.19 -13.63 2.15
N GLY A 216 -7.66 -12.91 1.14
CA GLY A 216 -9.05 -12.51 0.99
C GLY A 216 -9.55 -11.57 2.10
N ILE A 217 -8.68 -10.71 2.63
CA ILE A 217 -8.99 -9.82 3.77
C ILE A 217 -10.17 -8.90 3.49
N GLU A 218 -10.27 -8.37 2.26
CA GLU A 218 -11.38 -7.50 1.86
C GLU A 218 -12.71 -8.25 1.89
N LYS A 219 -12.73 -9.53 1.42
CA LYS A 219 -13.91 -10.37 1.49
C LYS A 219 -14.34 -10.67 2.93
N LEU A 220 -13.40 -10.91 3.83
CA LEU A 220 -13.70 -11.11 5.25
C LEU A 220 -14.31 -9.85 5.87
N GLY A 221 -13.72 -8.68 5.57
CA GLY A 221 -14.23 -7.40 6.02
C GLY A 221 -15.64 -7.07 5.50
N ASP A 222 -15.89 -7.38 4.23
CA ASP A 222 -17.18 -7.09 3.58
C ASP A 222 -18.29 -8.10 3.93
N SER A 223 -17.97 -9.26 4.53
CA SER A 223 -18.92 -10.37 4.68
C SER A 223 -19.12 -10.86 6.10
N VAL A 224 -18.08 -10.85 6.95
CA VAL A 224 -18.09 -11.55 8.23
C VAL A 224 -17.85 -10.60 9.40
N LEU A 225 -16.85 -9.73 9.28
CA LEU A 225 -16.35 -8.94 10.39
C LEU A 225 -17.15 -7.65 10.59
N THR A 226 -17.39 -7.33 11.85
CA THR A 226 -17.96 -6.05 12.27
C THR A 226 -16.94 -4.92 12.16
N TYR A 227 -17.41 -3.66 12.21
CA TYR A 227 -16.54 -2.49 12.17
C TYR A 227 -15.41 -2.54 13.21
N ASN A 228 -15.69 -3.06 14.43
CA ASN A 228 -14.69 -3.10 15.51
C ASN A 228 -13.77 -4.33 15.49
N GLU A 229 -14.06 -5.34 14.67
CA GLU A 229 -13.19 -6.51 14.46
C GLU A 229 -12.18 -6.28 13.34
N ILE A 230 -12.54 -5.48 12.34
CA ILE A 230 -11.66 -5.19 11.20
C ILE A 230 -10.33 -4.51 11.59
N PRO A 231 -10.23 -3.62 12.60
CA PRO A 231 -8.91 -3.10 13.02
C PRO A 231 -7.88 -4.20 13.31
N PHE A 232 -8.31 -5.30 13.94
CA PHE A 232 -7.43 -6.45 14.21
C PHE A 232 -7.02 -7.19 12.93
N LEU A 233 -7.92 -7.29 11.94
CA LEU A 233 -7.58 -7.84 10.64
C LEU A 233 -6.65 -6.90 9.87
N ALA A 234 -6.90 -5.59 9.91
CA ALA A 234 -6.10 -4.57 9.24
C ALA A 234 -4.63 -4.59 9.73
N GLU A 235 -4.41 -4.79 11.03
CA GLU A 235 -3.06 -4.96 11.60
C GLU A 235 -2.32 -6.17 11.03
N ARG A 236 -3.03 -7.22 10.59
CA ARG A 236 -2.43 -8.44 10.00
C ARG A 236 -2.18 -8.33 8.49
N ILE A 237 -2.50 -7.20 7.88
CA ILE A 237 -2.10 -6.93 6.49
C ILE A 237 -0.58 -6.93 6.38
N CYS A 238 0.11 -6.29 7.34
CA CYS A 238 1.56 -6.17 7.33
C CYS A 238 2.15 -6.46 8.71
N GLY A 239 3.16 -7.31 8.78
CA GLY A 239 3.89 -7.61 10.02
C GLY A 239 4.83 -6.49 10.48
N ILE A 240 4.98 -5.40 9.71
CA ILE A 240 5.87 -4.28 10.01
C ILE A 240 5.08 -3.01 10.31
N CYS A 241 4.05 -2.69 9.50
CA CYS A 241 3.26 -1.46 9.59
C CYS A 241 1.78 -1.74 9.93
N GLY A 242 1.51 -2.62 10.88
CA GLY A 242 0.15 -3.02 11.25
C GLY A 242 -0.65 -1.92 11.93
N PHE A 243 -0.04 -1.14 12.82
CA PHE A 243 -0.69 -0.02 13.47
C PHE A 243 -1.13 1.06 12.49
N ILE A 244 -0.34 1.29 11.43
CA ILE A 244 -0.68 2.20 10.32
C ILE A 244 -1.95 1.75 9.62
N HIS A 245 -2.07 0.46 9.26
CA HIS A 245 -3.26 -0.06 8.60
C HIS A 245 -4.52 0.03 9.48
N SER A 246 -4.42 -0.30 10.76
CA SER A 246 -5.56 -0.15 11.67
C SER A 246 -5.94 1.32 11.90
N THR A 247 -4.95 2.23 11.98
CA THR A 247 -5.21 3.67 12.04
C THR A 247 -5.94 4.15 10.79
N CYS A 248 -5.45 3.77 9.61
CA CYS A 248 -6.04 4.17 8.33
C CYS A 248 -7.49 3.67 8.20
N TYR A 249 -7.76 2.42 8.58
CA TYR A 249 -9.12 1.89 8.59
C TYR A 249 -10.03 2.64 9.57
N CYS A 250 -9.60 2.80 10.84
CA CYS A 250 -10.41 3.50 11.84
C CYS A 250 -10.77 4.92 11.38
N GLN A 251 -9.79 5.67 10.84
CA GLN A 251 -10.03 7.02 10.34
C GLN A 251 -10.96 7.05 9.13
N ALA A 252 -10.91 6.05 8.23
CA ALA A 252 -11.85 5.96 7.11
C ALA A 252 -13.30 5.76 7.60
N VAL A 253 -13.49 4.90 8.61
CA VAL A 253 -14.81 4.70 9.23
C VAL A 253 -15.24 5.92 10.03
N GLU A 254 -14.34 6.51 10.84
CA GLU A 254 -14.57 7.74 11.60
C GLU A 254 -15.06 8.86 10.68
N LYS A 255 -14.41 9.03 9.52
CA LYS A 255 -14.79 10.02 8.52
C LYS A 255 -16.17 9.73 7.93
N ALA A 256 -16.44 8.48 7.51
CA ALA A 256 -17.74 8.08 6.98
C ALA A 256 -18.87 8.28 7.98
N ALA A 257 -18.61 8.01 9.27
CA ALA A 257 -19.60 8.10 10.35
C ALA A 257 -19.73 9.52 10.94
N GLY A 258 -18.80 10.43 10.64
CA GLY A 258 -18.75 11.76 11.28
C GLY A 258 -18.30 11.71 12.74
N ILE A 259 -17.47 10.73 13.09
CA ILE A 259 -16.92 10.54 14.44
C ILE A 259 -15.54 11.24 14.52
N GLU A 260 -15.34 12.07 15.52
CA GLU A 260 -14.04 12.70 15.77
C GLU A 260 -13.32 12.02 16.95
N ALA A 261 -12.09 11.55 16.68
CA ALA A 261 -11.23 11.03 17.74
C ALA A 261 -10.75 12.18 18.65
N PRO A 262 -10.76 12.01 19.99
CA PRO A 262 -10.29 13.03 20.92
C PRO A 262 -8.85 13.46 20.66
N ARG A 263 -8.52 14.72 20.94
CA ARG A 263 -7.21 15.29 20.67
C ARG A 263 -6.07 14.47 21.30
N ARG A 264 -6.24 13.97 22.53
CA ARG A 264 -5.27 13.07 23.17
C ARG A 264 -5.02 11.79 22.36
N ALA A 265 -6.09 11.17 21.86
CA ALA A 265 -5.97 9.98 21.02
C ALA A 265 -5.21 10.26 19.72
N ARG A 266 -5.43 11.42 19.09
CA ARG A 266 -4.72 11.87 17.89
C ARG A 266 -3.21 11.96 18.14
N TYR A 267 -2.79 12.52 19.27
CA TYR A 267 -1.38 12.62 19.66
C TYR A 267 -0.74 11.26 19.92
N ILE A 268 -1.44 10.36 20.61
CA ILE A 268 -0.93 9.00 20.86
C ILE A 268 -0.83 8.23 19.53
N ARG A 269 -1.82 8.36 18.63
CA ARG A 269 -1.70 7.78 17.28
C ARG A 269 -0.45 8.28 16.58
N THR A 270 -0.16 9.60 16.61
CA THR A 270 1.06 10.18 16.01
C THR A 270 2.33 9.59 16.61
N ILE A 271 2.42 9.47 17.93
CA ILE A 271 3.58 8.86 18.61
C ILE A 271 3.79 7.42 18.12
N MET A 272 2.73 6.63 18.11
CA MET A 272 2.83 5.20 17.71
C MET A 272 3.16 5.04 16.22
N LEU A 273 2.61 5.89 15.35
CA LEU A 273 2.89 5.90 13.91
C LEU A 273 4.37 6.22 13.65
N GLU A 274 4.94 7.17 14.36
CA GLU A 274 6.36 7.52 14.20
C GLU A 274 7.30 6.50 14.86
N LEU A 275 6.93 5.86 15.97
CA LEU A 275 7.66 4.71 16.51
C LEU A 275 7.68 3.54 15.51
N GLU A 276 6.56 3.29 14.84
CA GLU A 276 6.47 2.27 13.79
C GLU A 276 7.36 2.62 12.58
N ARG A 277 7.45 3.90 12.21
CA ARG A 277 8.37 4.38 11.16
C ARG A 277 9.84 4.21 11.55
N ILE A 278 10.21 4.59 12.77
CA ILE A 278 11.58 4.45 13.29
C ILE A 278 12.04 2.99 13.20
N HIS A 279 11.26 2.05 13.76
CA HIS A 279 11.65 0.65 13.74
C HIS A 279 11.69 0.06 12.33
N SER A 280 10.82 0.53 11.44
CA SER A 280 10.77 0.05 10.05
C SER A 280 11.96 0.55 9.22
N HIS A 281 12.34 1.82 9.35
CA HIS A 281 13.52 2.34 8.65
C HIS A 281 14.82 1.71 9.14
N LEU A 282 14.94 1.44 10.46
CA LEU A 282 16.08 0.68 11.01
C LEU A 282 16.13 -0.75 10.47
N LEU A 283 14.97 -1.42 10.36
CA LEU A 283 14.87 -2.75 9.77
C LEU A 283 15.38 -2.73 8.32
N TRP A 284 14.85 -1.81 7.52
CA TRP A 284 15.18 -1.72 6.11
C TRP A 284 16.65 -1.36 5.85
N LEU A 285 17.22 -0.41 6.60
CA LEU A 285 18.64 -0.05 6.48
C LEU A 285 19.54 -1.26 6.71
N GLY A 286 19.18 -2.11 7.67
CA GLY A 286 19.90 -3.36 7.92
C GLY A 286 19.80 -4.34 6.76
N ILE A 287 18.59 -4.57 6.25
CA ILE A 287 18.36 -5.47 5.10
C ILE A 287 19.09 -4.96 3.86
N ALA A 288 19.03 -3.66 3.57
CA ALA A 288 19.75 -3.07 2.45
C ALA A 288 21.27 -3.26 2.58
N GLY A 289 21.82 -3.09 3.79
CA GLY A 289 23.22 -3.39 4.07
C GLY A 289 23.57 -4.85 3.79
N HIS A 290 22.72 -5.79 4.25
CA HIS A 290 22.90 -7.23 4.01
C HIS A 290 22.88 -7.59 2.51
N ILE A 291 21.94 -7.05 1.75
CA ILE A 291 21.83 -7.31 0.29
C ILE A 291 23.12 -6.98 -0.45
N ILE A 292 23.83 -5.94 -0.04
CA ILE A 292 25.07 -5.50 -0.65
C ILE A 292 26.33 -6.03 0.02
N GLY A 293 26.16 -6.94 1.00
CA GLY A 293 27.27 -7.62 1.69
C GLY A 293 27.85 -6.86 2.89
N PHE A 294 27.13 -5.88 3.46
CA PHE A 294 27.59 -5.12 4.62
C PHE A 294 26.80 -5.50 5.90
N ASP A 295 27.03 -6.72 6.38
CA ASP A 295 26.30 -7.29 7.53
C ASP A 295 26.50 -6.52 8.85
N THR A 296 27.59 -5.77 8.99
CA THR A 296 27.79 -4.90 10.16
C THR A 296 26.64 -3.88 10.29
N VAL A 297 26.17 -3.31 9.17
CA VAL A 297 25.02 -2.39 9.18
C VAL A 297 23.76 -3.14 9.64
N LEU A 298 23.53 -4.36 9.16
CA LEU A 298 22.40 -5.19 9.61
C LEU A 298 22.43 -5.39 11.12
N MET A 299 23.56 -5.86 11.66
CA MET A 299 23.69 -6.15 13.09
C MET A 299 23.48 -4.90 13.96
N GLN A 300 24.05 -3.76 13.56
CA GLN A 300 23.92 -2.51 14.32
C GLN A 300 22.49 -1.94 14.25
N THR A 301 21.89 -1.85 13.08
CA THR A 301 20.54 -1.29 12.95
C THR A 301 19.47 -2.15 13.64
N TRP A 302 19.61 -3.47 13.63
CA TRP A 302 18.70 -4.36 14.32
C TRP A 302 18.87 -4.29 15.84
N ARG A 303 20.10 -4.13 16.33
CA ARG A 303 20.35 -3.86 17.75
C ARG A 303 19.71 -2.54 18.19
N ILE A 304 19.88 -1.47 17.42
CA ILE A 304 19.30 -0.15 17.72
C ILE A 304 17.77 -0.20 17.66
N ARG A 305 17.21 -1.05 16.82
CA ARG A 305 15.77 -1.23 16.66
C ARG A 305 15.09 -1.86 17.88
N GLU A 306 15.76 -2.76 18.60
CA GLU A 306 15.15 -3.51 19.71
C GLU A 306 14.59 -2.62 20.82
N PRO A 307 15.27 -1.58 21.33
CA PRO A 307 14.71 -0.66 22.31
C PRO A 307 13.40 -0.01 21.85
N VAL A 308 13.26 0.32 20.55
CA VAL A 308 12.02 0.87 20.00
C VAL A 308 10.89 -0.17 20.03
N MET A 309 11.20 -1.44 19.74
CA MET A 309 10.22 -2.52 19.81
C MET A 309 9.74 -2.77 21.25
N TRP A 310 10.64 -2.65 22.24
CA TRP A 310 10.27 -2.73 23.66
C TRP A 310 9.38 -1.56 24.09
N LEU A 311 9.63 -0.36 23.60
CA LEU A 311 8.72 0.77 23.84
C LEU A 311 7.33 0.52 23.28
N CYS A 312 7.23 -0.01 22.05
CA CYS A 312 5.95 -0.38 21.45
C CYS A 312 5.21 -1.41 22.32
N GLU A 313 5.92 -2.43 22.82
CA GLU A 313 5.35 -3.46 23.70
C GLU A 313 4.88 -2.88 25.04
N GLU A 314 5.65 -2.01 25.64
CA GLU A 314 5.33 -1.39 26.93
C GLU A 314 4.07 -0.48 26.84
N ILE A 315 3.93 0.25 25.72
CA ILE A 315 2.77 1.12 25.48
C ILE A 315 1.53 0.31 25.08
N SER A 316 1.69 -0.63 24.15
CA SER A 316 0.56 -1.33 23.52
C SER A 316 0.26 -2.71 24.11
N GLY A 317 1.23 -3.31 24.80
CA GLY A 317 1.19 -4.71 25.20
C GLY A 317 1.59 -5.69 24.09
N ASN A 318 2.07 -5.17 22.94
CA ASN A 318 2.50 -5.98 21.80
C ASN A 318 3.68 -5.31 21.08
N ARG A 319 4.76 -6.05 20.79
CA ARG A 319 5.96 -5.54 20.10
C ARG A 319 5.68 -4.89 18.75
N LYS A 320 4.57 -5.28 18.09
CA LYS A 320 4.10 -4.73 16.80
C LYS A 320 3.06 -3.62 16.97
N ALA A 321 2.85 -3.12 18.19
CA ALA A 321 1.84 -2.10 18.51
C ALA A 321 0.39 -2.50 18.15
N TYR A 322 0.08 -3.81 18.09
CA TYR A 322 -1.24 -4.30 17.73
C TYR A 322 -2.25 -4.13 18.88
N GLY A 323 -3.53 -4.00 18.52
CA GLY A 323 -4.67 -3.97 19.45
C GLY A 323 -4.91 -2.62 20.12
N MET A 324 -4.27 -1.54 19.67
CA MET A 324 -4.49 -0.20 20.23
C MET A 324 -5.63 0.58 19.59
N ASN A 325 -5.76 0.52 18.24
CA ASN A 325 -6.75 1.31 17.54
C ASN A 325 -8.18 0.77 17.74
N THR A 326 -9.10 1.68 17.89
CA THR A 326 -10.54 1.44 17.80
C THR A 326 -11.19 2.61 17.08
N ILE A 327 -12.41 2.43 16.55
CA ILE A 327 -13.16 3.54 15.96
C ILE A 327 -13.46 4.56 17.07
N GLY A 328 -13.21 5.82 16.76
CA GLY A 328 -13.33 6.94 17.70
C GLY A 328 -12.13 7.16 18.59
N GLY A 329 -11.03 6.40 18.47
CA GLY A 329 -9.82 6.63 19.26
C GLY A 329 -8.95 5.40 19.51
N LEU A 330 -8.63 5.17 20.78
CA LEU A 330 -7.69 4.14 21.22
C LEU A 330 -8.26 3.31 22.38
N ARG A 331 -7.80 2.07 22.51
CA ARG A 331 -8.13 1.14 23.61
C ARG A 331 -7.21 1.32 24.82
N ARG A 332 -6.01 1.88 24.64
CA ARG A 332 -5.01 2.08 25.69
C ARG A 332 -4.47 3.48 25.63
N ASP A 333 -4.26 4.06 26.82
CA ASP A 333 -3.62 5.36 26.99
C ASP A 333 -2.10 5.22 27.04
N LEU A 334 -1.41 6.35 26.88
CA LEU A 334 0.03 6.47 27.13
C LEU A 334 0.24 6.78 28.62
N PRO A 335 0.80 5.86 29.42
CA PRO A 335 1.05 6.13 30.82
C PRO A 335 2.11 7.22 31.01
N ASP A 336 1.87 8.17 31.93
CA ASP A 336 2.84 9.25 32.18
C ASP A 336 4.21 8.75 32.63
N GLN A 337 4.26 7.62 33.33
CA GLN A 337 5.48 7.01 33.84
C GLN A 337 6.44 6.54 32.73
N ILE A 338 5.92 6.27 31.49
CA ILE A 338 6.76 5.82 30.38
C ILE A 338 7.49 6.97 29.68
N LYS A 339 7.01 8.22 29.84
CA LYS A 339 7.57 9.37 29.13
C LYS A 339 9.08 9.58 29.34
N PRO A 340 9.63 9.54 30.57
CA PRO A 340 11.07 9.68 30.78
C PRO A 340 11.88 8.59 30.06
N LYS A 341 11.45 7.32 30.18
CA LYS A 341 12.09 6.18 29.52
C LYS A 341 12.04 6.31 27.99
N LEU A 342 10.91 6.75 27.46
CA LEU A 342 10.74 6.96 26.02
C LEU A 342 11.71 8.04 25.51
N LEU A 343 11.84 9.16 26.20
CA LEU A 343 12.78 10.23 25.84
C LEU A 343 14.25 9.78 25.93
N GLU A 344 14.62 9.02 26.97
CA GLU A 344 15.96 8.45 27.13
C GLU A 344 16.28 7.47 25.99
N THR A 345 15.37 6.53 25.72
CA THR A 345 15.53 5.55 24.62
C THR A 345 15.66 6.25 23.28
N LEU A 346 14.84 7.27 23.00
CA LEU A 346 14.94 8.03 21.75
C LEU A 346 16.27 8.79 21.62
N ALA A 347 16.82 9.30 22.73
CA ALA A 347 18.13 9.95 22.71
C ALA A 347 19.26 8.96 22.38
N GLU A 348 19.17 7.73 22.90
CA GLU A 348 20.10 6.66 22.56
C GLU A 348 19.98 6.23 21.09
N VAL A 349 18.76 5.96 20.64
CA VAL A 349 18.47 5.57 19.24
C VAL A 349 18.98 6.64 18.27
N GLU A 350 18.77 7.92 18.56
CA GLU A 350 19.25 9.03 17.71
C GLU A 350 20.77 9.09 17.61
N ARG A 351 21.47 8.96 18.75
CA ARG A 351 22.93 8.96 18.80
C ARG A 351 23.47 7.81 17.94
N GLU A 352 22.95 6.62 18.12
CA GLU A 352 23.44 5.43 17.43
C GLU A 352 23.04 5.39 15.95
N ALA A 353 21.82 5.78 15.63
CA ALA A 353 21.37 5.92 14.25
C ALA A 353 22.22 6.97 13.48
N THR A 354 22.61 8.06 14.16
CA THR A 354 23.51 9.07 13.60
C THR A 354 24.91 8.50 13.34
N ALA A 355 25.43 7.66 14.21
CA ALA A 355 26.71 6.98 13.98
C ALA A 355 26.64 6.02 12.78
N VAL A 356 25.58 5.23 12.66
CA VAL A 356 25.35 4.35 11.51
C VAL A 356 25.20 5.17 10.21
N ARG A 357 24.42 6.26 10.24
CA ARG A 357 24.31 7.19 9.11
C ARG A 357 25.67 7.68 8.62
N ASN A 358 26.52 8.13 9.55
CA ASN A 358 27.84 8.66 9.20
C ASN A 358 28.74 7.57 8.60
N ALA A 359 28.66 6.33 9.11
CA ALA A 359 29.37 5.19 8.54
C ALA A 359 28.89 4.89 7.11
N ILE A 360 27.57 4.85 6.89
CA ILE A 360 26.99 4.63 5.55
C ILE A 360 27.41 5.74 4.57
N ILE A 361 27.34 7.00 4.97
CA ILE A 361 27.69 8.14 4.13
C ILE A 361 29.20 8.15 3.80
N GLY A 362 30.05 7.67 4.69
CA GLY A 362 31.50 7.63 4.48
C GLY A 362 32.00 6.41 3.71
N ASP A 363 31.16 5.41 3.43
CA ASP A 363 31.58 4.16 2.79
C ASP A 363 31.54 4.22 1.26
N THR A 364 32.69 4.14 0.63
CA THR A 364 32.84 4.21 -0.83
C THR A 364 32.29 2.96 -1.54
N THR A 365 32.29 1.80 -0.89
CA THR A 365 31.76 0.55 -1.45
C THR A 365 30.24 0.63 -1.54
N LEU A 366 29.58 1.17 -0.51
CA LEU A 366 28.13 1.42 -0.52
C LEU A 366 27.75 2.39 -1.64
N HIS A 367 28.54 3.44 -1.85
CA HIS A 367 28.32 4.37 -2.96
C HIS A 367 28.42 3.68 -4.31
N ALA A 368 29.43 2.84 -4.53
CA ALA A 368 29.62 2.12 -5.80
C ALA A 368 28.47 1.14 -6.10
N ARG A 369 27.80 0.59 -5.07
CA ARG A 369 26.70 -0.35 -5.20
C ARG A 369 25.31 0.29 -5.25
N THR A 370 25.19 1.60 -5.00
CA THR A 370 23.89 2.26 -4.84
C THR A 370 23.68 3.50 -5.70
N ARG A 371 24.75 4.23 -6.03
CA ARG A 371 24.66 5.41 -6.90
C ARG A 371 24.49 5.01 -8.36
N GLY A 372 23.51 5.62 -9.02
CA GLY A 372 23.15 5.30 -10.40
C GLY A 372 22.50 3.92 -10.59
N VAL A 373 22.22 3.19 -9.50
CA VAL A 373 21.62 1.86 -9.53
C VAL A 373 20.12 1.94 -9.27
N GLY A 374 19.32 1.29 -10.10
CA GLY A 374 17.86 1.23 -9.97
C GLY A 374 17.20 2.60 -10.05
N VAL A 375 17.59 3.39 -11.04
CA VAL A 375 17.08 4.76 -11.21
C VAL A 375 15.62 4.76 -11.59
N LEU A 376 14.81 5.47 -10.83
CA LEU A 376 13.42 5.81 -11.14
C LEU A 376 13.36 7.31 -11.44
N THR A 377 13.14 7.68 -12.69
CA THR A 377 13.04 9.09 -13.08
C THR A 377 11.80 9.75 -12.51
N ASN A 378 11.83 11.09 -12.34
CA ASN A 378 10.68 11.87 -11.88
C ASN A 378 9.44 11.65 -12.77
N GLU A 379 9.64 11.57 -14.09
CA GLU A 379 8.57 11.31 -15.05
C GLU A 379 7.90 9.95 -14.79
N TRP A 380 8.68 8.87 -14.69
CA TRP A 380 8.14 7.54 -14.40
C TRP A 380 7.51 7.45 -13.00
N ALA A 381 8.10 8.11 -12.00
CA ALA A 381 7.54 8.16 -10.66
C ALA A 381 6.12 8.77 -10.65
N LYS A 382 5.92 9.86 -11.40
CA LYS A 382 4.61 10.50 -11.55
C LYS A 382 3.64 9.66 -12.38
N LYS A 383 4.10 9.10 -13.50
CA LYS A 383 3.27 8.32 -14.43
C LYS A 383 2.71 7.04 -13.79
N ILE A 384 3.48 6.39 -12.93
CA ILE A 384 3.08 5.18 -12.20
C ILE A 384 2.38 5.54 -10.89
N CYS A 385 2.44 6.79 -10.45
CA CYS A 385 1.91 7.26 -9.16
C CYS A 385 2.55 6.55 -7.97
N VAL A 386 3.88 6.39 -7.97
CA VAL A 386 4.61 5.82 -6.83
C VAL A 386 4.51 6.73 -5.61
N VAL A 387 4.64 6.15 -4.42
CA VAL A 387 4.45 6.85 -3.15
C VAL A 387 5.65 6.64 -2.21
N GLY A 388 5.77 7.50 -1.20
CA GLY A 388 6.76 7.36 -0.15
C GLY A 388 8.21 7.61 -0.57
N PRO A 389 9.20 6.96 0.08
CA PRO A 389 10.61 7.15 -0.22
C PRO A 389 10.99 6.95 -1.70
N PRO A 390 10.41 6.01 -2.48
CA PRO A 390 10.66 5.94 -3.93
C PRO A 390 10.24 7.20 -4.69
N ALA A 391 9.09 7.79 -4.36
CA ALA A 391 8.62 9.04 -4.96
C ALA A 391 9.53 10.22 -4.56
N ARG A 392 9.79 10.37 -3.27
CA ARG A 392 10.60 11.48 -2.72
C ARG A 392 12.05 11.41 -3.17
N ALA A 393 12.61 10.23 -3.34
CA ALA A 393 13.96 10.04 -3.91
C ALA A 393 14.04 10.42 -5.39
N SER A 394 12.92 10.47 -6.10
CA SER A 394 12.78 10.85 -7.50
C SER A 394 12.29 12.30 -7.69
N GLY A 395 12.36 13.15 -6.66
CA GLY A 395 11.97 14.55 -6.73
C GLY A 395 10.45 14.79 -6.70
N VAL A 396 9.64 13.81 -6.28
CA VAL A 396 8.19 13.96 -6.11
C VAL A 396 7.90 14.20 -4.63
N ALA A 397 7.65 15.44 -4.26
CA ALA A 397 7.48 15.87 -2.87
C ALA A 397 6.02 15.64 -2.39
N ILE A 398 5.62 14.39 -2.24
CA ILE A 398 4.32 13.99 -1.68
C ILE A 398 4.51 13.28 -0.34
N ASP A 399 3.66 13.60 0.63
CA ASP A 399 3.61 12.97 1.94
C ASP A 399 2.20 13.12 2.51
N ALA A 400 1.52 12.01 2.77
CA ALA A 400 0.14 12.03 3.25
C ALA A 400 -0.05 12.77 4.58
N ARG A 401 1.00 12.93 5.39
CA ARG A 401 0.98 13.69 6.65
C ARG A 401 0.84 15.20 6.42
N ILE A 402 1.20 15.67 5.21
CA ILE A 402 1.12 17.08 4.80
C ILE A 402 -0.01 17.27 3.80
N ASP A 403 -0.11 16.40 2.79
CA ASP A 403 -1.09 16.52 1.71
C ASP A 403 -2.53 16.28 2.19
N HIS A 404 -2.70 15.38 3.16
CA HIS A 404 -3.99 15.07 3.79
C HIS A 404 -3.80 14.87 5.30
N PRO A 405 -3.55 15.94 6.08
CA PRO A 405 -3.19 15.84 7.50
C PRO A 405 -4.20 15.03 8.30
N TYR A 406 -3.71 14.07 9.07
CA TYR A 406 -4.47 13.18 9.93
C TYR A 406 -3.80 13.06 11.31
N ALA A 407 -4.42 12.35 12.25
CA ALA A 407 -3.95 12.26 13.64
C ALA A 407 -3.62 13.67 14.18
N ALA A 408 -2.39 13.96 14.63
CA ALA A 408 -1.98 15.29 15.09
C ALA A 408 -0.99 16.00 14.14
N TYR A 409 -0.89 15.57 12.87
CA TYR A 409 0.08 16.17 11.92
C TYR A 409 -0.33 17.57 11.42
N ASP A 410 -1.54 18.01 11.67
CA ASP A 410 -1.95 19.40 11.52
C ASP A 410 -1.32 20.34 12.58
N GLU A 411 -0.96 19.79 13.74
CA GLU A 411 -0.32 20.51 14.86
C GLU A 411 1.20 20.22 14.94
N ILE A 412 1.63 18.99 14.59
CA ILE A 412 3.01 18.53 14.62
C ILE A 412 3.43 18.17 13.20
N ARG A 413 4.16 19.08 12.56
CA ARG A 413 4.44 18.97 11.12
C ARG A 413 5.73 18.23 10.82
N PRO A 414 5.70 17.17 9.95
CA PRO A 414 6.89 16.52 9.46
C PRO A 414 7.67 17.41 8.47
N GLN A 415 8.96 17.10 8.32
CA GLN A 415 9.82 17.67 7.29
C GLN A 415 9.92 16.69 6.13
N ILE A 416 9.54 17.14 4.92
CA ILE A 416 9.67 16.29 3.73
C ILE A 416 11.12 16.21 3.30
N ALA A 417 11.68 15.00 3.32
CA ALA A 417 13.00 14.72 2.77
C ALA A 417 12.87 14.33 1.30
N THR A 418 13.50 15.08 0.39
CA THR A 418 13.51 14.79 -1.05
C THR A 418 14.93 14.68 -1.58
N GLN A 419 15.09 13.89 -2.65
CA GLN A 419 16.28 13.77 -3.49
C GLN A 419 15.82 13.75 -4.94
N GLU A 420 16.74 14.03 -5.89
CA GLU A 420 16.40 14.11 -7.32
C GLU A 420 17.00 12.99 -8.15
N ALA A 421 18.03 12.30 -7.63
CA ALA A 421 18.78 11.29 -8.37
C ALA A 421 17.93 10.04 -8.73
N GLY A 422 16.87 9.76 -7.99
CA GLY A 422 15.98 8.63 -8.24
C GLY A 422 16.62 7.24 -8.09
N ASP A 423 17.87 7.16 -7.65
CA ASP A 423 18.64 5.93 -7.49
C ASP A 423 18.47 5.29 -6.10
N THR A 424 19.07 4.16 -5.90
CA THR A 424 19.06 3.46 -4.61
C THR A 424 19.68 4.31 -3.50
N TRP A 425 20.75 5.05 -3.80
CA TRP A 425 21.38 5.95 -2.83
C TRP A 425 20.43 7.06 -2.35
N ALA A 426 19.74 7.69 -3.29
CA ALA A 426 18.74 8.70 -2.96
C ALA A 426 17.65 8.14 -2.02
N ARG A 427 17.21 6.89 -2.25
CA ARG A 427 16.23 6.19 -1.36
C ARG A 427 16.80 5.89 0.03
N VAL A 428 18.10 5.61 0.16
CA VAL A 428 18.78 5.51 1.46
C VAL A 428 18.76 6.84 2.20
N LEU A 429 19.15 7.93 1.52
CA LEU A 429 19.23 9.26 2.13
C LEU A 429 17.86 9.76 2.62
N VAL A 430 16.80 9.55 1.83
CA VAL A 430 15.42 9.89 2.24
C VAL A 430 15.04 9.16 3.52
N ARG A 431 15.24 7.84 3.61
CA ARG A 431 14.84 7.07 4.80
C ARG A 431 15.65 7.43 6.04
N VAL A 432 16.93 7.74 5.87
CA VAL A 432 17.76 8.20 7.01
C VAL A 432 17.27 9.55 7.54
N ALA A 433 16.90 10.47 6.65
CA ALA A 433 16.34 11.75 7.05
C ALA A 433 14.99 11.58 7.75
N GLU A 434 14.10 10.74 7.20
CA GLU A 434 12.79 10.44 7.80
C GLU A 434 12.92 9.74 9.18
N LEU A 435 13.91 8.86 9.35
CA LEU A 435 14.20 8.24 10.65
C LEU A 435 14.50 9.28 11.73
N LEU A 436 15.35 10.26 11.41
CA LEU A 436 15.72 11.32 12.36
C LEU A 436 14.58 12.31 12.60
N ASP A 437 13.81 12.63 11.56
CA ASP A 437 12.62 13.48 11.69
C ASP A 437 11.54 12.80 12.56
N SER A 438 11.35 11.49 12.43
CA SER A 438 10.41 10.72 13.26
C SER A 438 10.76 10.79 14.74
N ILE A 439 12.05 10.74 15.10
CA ILE A 439 12.48 10.92 16.50
C ILE A 439 12.12 12.32 17.02
N ARG A 440 12.33 13.35 16.20
CA ARG A 440 11.92 14.73 16.51
C ARG A 440 10.41 14.83 16.74
N LEU A 441 9.62 14.26 15.81
CA LEU A 441 8.15 14.29 15.87
C LEU A 441 7.61 13.60 17.13
N VAL A 442 8.18 12.45 17.54
CA VAL A 442 7.78 11.78 18.78
C VAL A 442 8.06 12.68 20.00
N ARG A 443 9.22 13.34 20.05
CA ARG A 443 9.56 14.27 21.16
C ARG A 443 8.59 15.46 21.21
N GLU A 444 8.30 16.07 20.08
CA GLU A 444 7.35 17.18 20.00
C GLU A 444 5.93 16.74 20.41
N ALA A 445 5.49 15.57 19.95
CA ALA A 445 4.21 15.01 20.34
C ALA A 445 4.13 14.74 21.85
N LEU A 446 5.19 14.19 22.45
CA LEU A 446 5.26 13.94 23.89
C LEU A 446 5.24 15.24 24.72
N ALA A 447 5.88 16.29 24.22
CA ALA A 447 5.92 17.58 24.90
C ALA A 447 4.55 18.30 24.86
N ALA A 448 3.80 18.10 23.77
CA ALA A 448 2.54 18.79 23.51
C ALA A 448 1.27 17.95 23.79
N ILE A 449 1.42 16.66 24.17
CA ILE A 449 0.28 15.75 24.37
C ILE A 449 -0.69 16.32 25.43
N PRO A 450 -1.98 16.54 25.05
CA PRO A 450 -2.96 17.09 25.99
C PRO A 450 -3.49 16.01 26.94
N GLY A 451 -4.10 16.44 28.04
CA GLY A 451 -4.97 15.59 28.85
C GLY A 451 -6.31 15.31 28.15
N GLY A 452 -7.13 14.46 28.76
CA GLY A 452 -8.49 14.18 28.31
C GLY A 452 -8.72 12.75 27.89
N PRO A 453 -9.90 12.45 27.29
CA PRO A 453 -10.26 11.09 26.88
C PRO A 453 -9.42 10.61 25.69
N ILE A 454 -9.32 9.29 25.57
CA ILE A 454 -8.62 8.61 24.46
C ILE A 454 -9.57 7.97 23.44
N CYS A 455 -10.87 7.98 23.71
CA CYS A 455 -11.89 7.45 22.83
C CYS A 455 -13.14 8.31 22.91
N ALA A 456 -13.78 8.56 21.78
CA ALA A 456 -15.08 9.20 21.71
C ALA A 456 -16.19 8.25 22.20
N GLU A 457 -17.24 8.81 22.78
CA GLU A 457 -18.45 8.06 23.08
C GLU A 457 -19.32 7.94 21.83
N ILE A 458 -19.44 6.74 21.28
CA ILE A 458 -20.24 6.47 20.08
C ILE A 458 -21.63 6.02 20.54
N LYS A 459 -22.65 6.86 20.30
CA LYS A 459 -24.03 6.65 20.74
C LYS A 459 -24.95 6.13 19.64
N GLU A 460 -24.57 6.33 18.38
CA GLU A 460 -25.38 6.02 17.22
C GLU A 460 -24.77 4.91 16.38
N GLU A 461 -25.61 4.13 15.73
CA GLU A 461 -25.15 3.18 14.72
C GLU A 461 -24.58 3.92 13.51
N ILE A 462 -23.59 3.31 12.87
CA ILE A 462 -22.96 3.88 11.66
C ILE A 462 -23.97 3.80 10.50
N PRO A 463 -24.42 4.93 9.93
CA PRO A 463 -25.42 4.91 8.87
C PRO A 463 -24.87 4.21 7.61
N PRO A 464 -25.68 3.37 6.93
CA PRO A 464 -25.25 2.72 5.68
C PRO A 464 -25.16 3.70 4.52
N GLY A 465 -24.38 3.33 3.48
CA GLY A 465 -24.27 4.04 2.21
C GLY A 465 -23.33 5.25 2.21
N ARG A 466 -22.67 5.57 3.34
CA ARG A 466 -21.67 6.63 3.39
C ARG A 466 -20.30 6.14 2.96
N VAL A 467 -19.48 7.06 2.43
CA VAL A 467 -18.13 6.76 1.96
C VAL A 467 -17.12 7.50 2.83
N GLY A 468 -16.08 6.82 3.26
CA GLY A 468 -14.93 7.41 3.92
C GLY A 468 -13.63 6.98 3.25
N VAL A 469 -12.75 7.95 3.02
CA VAL A 469 -11.40 7.72 2.49
C VAL A 469 -10.41 8.23 3.53
N SER A 470 -9.43 7.41 3.85
CA SER A 470 -8.31 7.81 4.69
C SER A 470 -6.99 7.37 4.05
N VAL A 471 -5.99 8.21 4.21
CA VAL A 471 -4.60 7.89 3.91
C VAL A 471 -3.76 8.03 5.17
N VAL A 472 -2.72 7.21 5.26
CA VAL A 472 -1.71 7.27 6.32
C VAL A 472 -0.35 7.03 5.69
N GLU A 473 0.62 7.88 5.97
CA GLU A 473 1.99 7.70 5.47
C GLU A 473 2.68 6.56 6.22
N ALA A 474 2.78 5.41 5.58
CA ALA A 474 3.58 4.29 6.06
C ALA A 474 5.07 4.52 5.77
N PRO A 475 6.00 3.79 6.41
CA PRO A 475 7.44 3.90 6.10
C PRO A 475 7.79 3.65 4.63
N ARG A 476 6.94 2.90 3.94
CA ARG A 476 7.05 2.58 2.51
C ARG A 476 6.32 3.55 1.59
N GLY A 477 5.53 4.46 2.17
CA GLY A 477 4.71 5.44 1.47
C GLY A 477 3.25 5.40 1.91
N GLU A 478 2.42 6.15 1.22
CA GLU A 478 0.99 6.30 1.49
C GLU A 478 0.26 4.95 1.45
N ALA A 479 -0.36 4.56 2.57
CA ALA A 479 -1.40 3.53 2.64
C ALA A 479 -2.76 4.19 2.54
N LEU A 480 -3.71 3.55 1.83
CA LEU A 480 -5.06 4.07 1.62
C LEU A 480 -6.08 3.01 2.00
N HIS A 481 -7.11 3.42 2.75
CA HIS A 481 -8.31 2.65 2.98
C HIS A 481 -9.53 3.43 2.51
N PHE A 482 -10.31 2.78 1.66
CA PHE A 482 -11.64 3.23 1.24
C PHE A 482 -12.68 2.36 1.94
N VAL A 483 -13.67 2.98 2.56
CA VAL A 483 -14.79 2.29 3.23
C VAL A 483 -16.09 2.85 2.71
N GLN A 484 -16.97 1.98 2.26
CA GLN A 484 -18.38 2.27 2.10
C GLN A 484 -19.14 1.59 3.24
N THR A 485 -19.93 2.34 3.99
CA THR A 485 -20.66 1.80 5.13
C THR A 485 -21.84 0.94 4.68
N GLY A 486 -22.12 -0.12 5.44
CA GLY A 486 -23.23 -1.03 5.23
C GLY A 486 -24.13 -1.11 6.45
N GLY A 487 -25.16 -1.97 6.39
CA GLY A 487 -26.00 -2.33 7.51
C GLY A 487 -25.37 -3.41 8.40
N ASP A 488 -26.10 -3.83 9.42
CA ASP A 488 -25.73 -4.96 10.32
C ASP A 488 -24.36 -4.79 10.98
N ASN A 489 -23.97 -3.55 11.31
CA ASN A 489 -22.70 -3.22 11.93
C ASN A 489 -21.47 -3.68 11.12
N ARG A 490 -21.57 -3.67 9.78
CA ARG A 490 -20.52 -4.12 8.84
C ARG A 490 -20.33 -3.14 7.70
N PRO A 491 -19.08 -2.98 7.16
CA PRO A 491 -18.89 -2.22 5.94
C PRO A 491 -19.55 -2.94 4.75
N TYR A 492 -20.10 -2.17 3.83
CA TYR A 492 -20.54 -2.67 2.54
C TYR A 492 -19.36 -2.97 1.63
N ARG A 493 -18.34 -2.13 1.63
CA ARG A 493 -17.10 -2.32 0.90
C ARG A 493 -15.93 -1.77 1.71
N TRP A 494 -14.89 -2.56 1.84
CA TRP A 494 -13.61 -2.15 2.37
C TRP A 494 -12.52 -2.45 1.35
N ARG A 495 -11.79 -1.43 0.91
CA ARG A 495 -10.71 -1.52 -0.05
C ARG A 495 -9.42 -1.03 0.58
N VAL A 496 -8.36 -1.83 0.42
CA VAL A 496 -7.02 -1.53 0.92
C VAL A 496 -6.05 -1.35 -0.22
N ARG A 497 -5.29 -0.27 -0.20
CA ARG A 497 -4.13 -0.09 -1.05
C ARG A 497 -2.91 0.17 -0.17
N ALA A 498 -2.03 -0.82 -0.06
CA ALA A 498 -0.73 -0.68 0.58
C ALA A 498 0.26 0.04 -0.34
N PRO A 499 1.28 0.73 0.20
CA PRO A 499 2.25 1.49 -0.62
C PRO A 499 3.09 0.62 -1.57
N THR A 500 3.32 -0.64 -1.23
CA THR A 500 4.03 -1.61 -2.09
C THR A 500 3.31 -1.85 -3.43
N TYR A 501 1.99 -1.73 -3.44
CA TYR A 501 1.16 -1.98 -4.62
C TYR A 501 1.48 -1.04 -5.81
N PRO A 502 1.49 0.30 -5.69
CA PRO A 502 1.94 1.18 -6.75
C PRO A 502 3.46 1.10 -6.97
N ASN A 503 4.26 0.96 -5.90
CA ASN A 503 5.72 1.03 -6.00
C ASN A 503 6.32 -0.13 -6.80
N LEU A 504 5.80 -1.35 -6.67
CA LEU A 504 6.30 -2.51 -7.43
C LEU A 504 6.03 -2.41 -8.94
N GLN A 505 5.04 -1.64 -9.36
CA GLN A 505 4.81 -1.36 -10.79
C GLN A 505 5.96 -0.60 -11.45
N ALA A 506 6.81 0.08 -10.66
CA ALA A 506 7.99 0.79 -11.16
C ALA A 506 9.17 -0.14 -11.49
N MET A 507 9.16 -1.39 -11.00
CA MET A 507 10.30 -2.31 -11.13
C MET A 507 10.78 -2.49 -12.59
N PRO A 508 9.90 -2.70 -13.60
CA PRO A 508 10.34 -2.83 -14.99
C PRO A 508 11.10 -1.60 -15.52
N ALA A 509 10.68 -0.39 -15.11
CA ALA A 509 11.38 0.85 -15.50
C ALA A 509 12.73 1.00 -14.79
N MET A 510 12.83 0.55 -13.53
CA MET A 510 14.06 0.68 -12.73
C MET A 510 15.15 -0.31 -13.13
N VAL A 511 14.80 -1.48 -13.70
CA VAL A 511 15.76 -2.51 -14.12
C VAL A 511 16.09 -2.47 -15.61
N ALA A 512 15.39 -1.66 -16.40
CA ALA A 512 15.65 -1.55 -17.83
C ALA A 512 17.09 -1.08 -18.08
N ASN A 513 17.84 -1.83 -18.90
CA ASN A 513 19.27 -1.63 -19.20
C ASN A 513 20.21 -1.72 -17.98
N ALA A 514 19.73 -2.22 -16.83
CA ALA A 514 20.57 -2.46 -15.66
C ALA A 514 21.34 -3.79 -15.78
N ASN A 515 22.40 -3.94 -14.98
CA ASN A 515 23.09 -5.21 -14.81
C ASN A 515 22.25 -6.14 -13.91
N ILE A 516 22.20 -7.42 -14.24
CA ILE A 516 21.44 -8.41 -13.47
C ILE A 516 21.88 -8.50 -12.00
N ALA A 517 23.15 -8.22 -11.71
CA ALA A 517 23.69 -8.20 -10.34
C ALA A 517 23.10 -7.07 -9.47
N ASP A 518 22.52 -6.04 -10.08
CA ASP A 518 21.93 -4.90 -9.36
C ASP A 518 20.44 -5.09 -9.03
N VAL A 519 19.79 -6.14 -9.57
CA VAL A 519 18.37 -6.41 -9.33
C VAL A 519 18.04 -6.58 -7.84
N PRO A 520 18.80 -7.36 -7.04
CA PRO A 520 18.49 -7.54 -5.64
C PRO A 520 18.41 -6.23 -4.86
N ILE A 521 19.39 -5.36 -5.01
CA ILE A 521 19.38 -4.08 -4.28
C ILE A 521 18.38 -3.08 -4.87
N THR A 522 18.15 -3.11 -6.20
CA THR A 522 17.12 -2.30 -6.84
C THR A 522 15.74 -2.64 -6.29
N LEU A 523 15.38 -3.93 -6.26
CA LEU A 523 14.11 -4.42 -5.72
C LEU A 523 14.03 -4.15 -4.21
N GLY A 524 15.09 -4.49 -3.46
CA GLY A 524 15.17 -4.24 -2.01
C GLY A 524 15.03 -2.76 -1.67
N SER A 525 15.47 -1.85 -2.56
CA SER A 525 15.37 -0.40 -2.34
C SER A 525 13.94 0.15 -2.34
N LEU A 526 12.99 -0.57 -2.94
CA LEU A 526 11.56 -0.26 -2.85
C LEU A 526 10.97 -0.61 -1.47
N ASP A 527 11.69 -1.41 -0.66
CA ASP A 527 11.23 -1.92 0.62
C ASP A 527 9.88 -2.67 0.47
N PRO A 528 9.78 -3.66 -0.43
CA PRO A 528 8.50 -4.29 -0.70
C PRO A 528 8.02 -5.14 0.48
N CYS A 529 6.74 -5.05 0.80
CA CYS A 529 6.05 -5.94 1.70
C CYS A 529 5.08 -6.79 0.88
N PHE A 530 5.45 -8.02 0.56
CA PHE A 530 4.64 -8.90 -0.28
C PHE A 530 3.45 -9.51 0.48
N SER A 531 3.44 -9.50 1.81
CA SER A 531 2.24 -9.80 2.61
C SER A 531 1.07 -8.88 2.27
N CYS A 532 1.37 -7.70 1.76
CA CYS A 532 0.37 -6.77 1.26
C CYS A 532 -0.14 -7.15 -0.15
N THR A 533 0.53 -8.15 -0.82
CA THR A 533 0.23 -8.67 -2.17
C THR A 533 0.46 -10.18 -2.17
N GLU A 534 -0.43 -11.09 -2.70
CA GLU A 534 -0.33 -12.49 -2.21
C GLU A 534 -0.76 -13.63 -3.12
N ARG A 535 0.17 -14.63 -3.49
CA ARG A 535 -0.07 -16.04 -3.92
C ARG A 535 1.19 -16.88 -4.09
N LEU A 536 1.10 -18.25 -4.06
CA LEU A 536 2.22 -19.20 -4.20
C LEU A 536 2.10 -20.08 -5.45
N GLU A 537 3.14 -20.09 -6.30
CA GLU A 537 3.41 -21.08 -7.33
C GLU A 537 4.78 -21.73 -7.11
N THR A 538 4.97 -22.98 -7.47
CA THR A 538 6.27 -23.66 -7.40
C THR A 538 6.70 -24.17 -8.77
N LEU A 539 7.98 -24.01 -9.11
CA LEU A 539 8.61 -24.51 -10.32
C LEU A 539 9.57 -25.65 -9.95
N ASP A 540 9.40 -26.84 -10.53
CA ASP A 540 10.41 -27.90 -10.42
C ASP A 540 11.57 -27.59 -11.39
N LYS A 541 12.74 -27.18 -10.83
CA LYS A 541 13.91 -26.80 -11.61
C LYS A 541 14.49 -27.93 -12.48
N ARG A 542 14.19 -29.21 -12.20
CA ARG A 542 14.71 -30.33 -12.95
C ARG A 542 13.87 -30.65 -14.17
N THR A 543 12.57 -30.49 -14.07
CA THR A 543 11.62 -30.87 -15.14
C THR A 543 11.12 -29.66 -15.92
N GLY A 544 11.29 -28.44 -15.40
CA GLY A 544 10.67 -27.23 -15.93
C GLY A 544 9.15 -27.21 -15.74
N GLU A 545 8.59 -28.18 -15.03
CA GLU A 545 7.17 -28.30 -14.80
C GLU A 545 6.71 -27.31 -13.76
N VAL A 546 5.75 -26.47 -14.11
CA VAL A 546 5.08 -25.57 -13.19
C VAL A 546 3.94 -26.34 -12.53
N ARG A 547 4.01 -26.48 -11.21
CA ARG A 547 2.97 -27.14 -10.43
C ARG A 547 2.47 -26.23 -9.34
N VAL A 548 1.15 -26.08 -9.28
CA VAL A 548 0.47 -25.32 -8.24
C VAL A 548 0.10 -26.26 -7.09
N TYR A 549 0.56 -25.93 -5.89
CA TYR A 549 0.26 -26.71 -4.69
C TYR A 549 -0.73 -25.96 -3.79
N SER A 550 -1.69 -26.66 -3.23
CA SER A 550 -2.51 -26.12 -2.15
C SER A 550 -1.69 -25.94 -0.87
N HIS A 551 -2.17 -25.08 0.03
CA HIS A 551 -1.57 -24.92 1.35
C HIS A 551 -1.42 -26.26 2.11
N ALA A 552 -2.43 -27.13 2.02
CA ALA A 552 -2.40 -28.46 2.64
C ALA A 552 -1.29 -29.36 2.05
N GLU A 553 -1.11 -29.35 0.73
CA GLU A 553 -0.06 -30.11 0.05
C GLU A 553 1.34 -29.60 0.41
N ILE A 554 1.54 -28.29 0.48
CA ILE A 554 2.81 -27.68 0.91
C ILE A 554 3.12 -28.04 2.36
N LEU A 555 2.13 -27.99 3.26
CA LEU A 555 2.29 -28.42 4.64
C LEU A 555 2.66 -29.91 4.73
N GLU A 556 2.05 -30.76 3.91
CA GLU A 556 2.37 -32.18 3.88
C GLU A 556 3.77 -32.44 3.32
N ILE A 557 4.17 -31.75 2.26
CA ILE A 557 5.54 -31.79 1.72
C ILE A 557 6.56 -31.34 2.78
N SER A 558 6.28 -30.24 3.48
CA SER A 558 7.13 -29.73 4.55
C SER A 558 7.25 -30.73 5.71
N ARG A 559 6.14 -31.34 6.14
CA ARG A 559 6.11 -32.38 7.17
C ARG A 559 6.85 -33.64 6.76
N ARG A 560 6.72 -34.10 5.51
CA ARG A 560 7.47 -35.24 4.98
C ARG A 560 8.97 -34.97 4.96
N ARG A 561 9.39 -33.78 4.51
CA ARG A 561 10.82 -33.37 4.54
C ARG A 561 11.37 -33.25 5.93
N ALA A 562 10.63 -32.68 6.88
CA ALA A 562 11.04 -32.60 8.28
C ALA A 562 11.21 -33.99 8.91
N ARG A 563 10.36 -34.97 8.56
CA ARG A 563 10.48 -36.35 9.01
C ARG A 563 11.64 -37.12 8.35
N SER A 564 11.94 -36.81 7.08
CA SER A 564 13.06 -37.44 6.35
C SER A 564 14.42 -36.79 6.65
N GLY A 565 14.47 -35.54 7.10
CA GLY A 565 15.71 -34.85 7.49
C GLY A 565 16.20 -35.16 8.90
N GLY A 566 15.42 -35.87 9.72
CA GLY A 566 15.82 -36.35 11.05
C GLY A 566 16.64 -37.66 11.05
N ALA A 567 17.00 -38.16 9.87
CA ALA A 567 17.84 -39.35 9.70
C ALA A 567 19.11 -38.98 8.92
N ARG A 568 19.90 -38.03 9.46
CA ARG A 568 21.33 -37.86 9.13
C ARG A 568 22.09 -37.48 10.40
#